data_34b5730c7af6f91a5462d32f99a9de20
#
_entry.id   34b5730c7af6f91a5462d32f99a9de20
#
_cell.length_a   1.000
_cell.length_b   1.000
_cell.length_c   1.000
_cell.angle_alpha   90.00
_cell.angle_beta   90.00
_cell.angle_gamma   90.00
#
_symmetry.space_group_name_H-M   'P 1'
#
loop_
_entity.id
_entity.type
_entity.pdbx_description
1 polymer ?
#
loop_
_entity_poly.entity_id
_entity_poly.type
_entity_poly.pdbx_seq_one_letter_code
_entity_poly.pdbx_strand_id
1 'polypeptide(L)'
;YIEQGNRVLGILGYTEHSRGHAVKVAETAGEILEKLGYNEHTVELAQIAGYMHDMGNCVNRVDHAHSSALMAFQLLREWKFPDEDIAAIVSAIGQHDEQTGTAVDAVSAALILADKTDVRRNRVRNPIKENFDMHDRVNYAAVASSLQVNVEKKVILLEIELDEEICSILDYFE
;
A
#
# COMPACT_ATOMS: atom_id res chain seq x y z
N TYR A 1 5.95 1.13 -15.32
CA TYR A 1 5.18 0.00 -14.77
C TYR A 1 4.00 0.49 -13.95
N ILE A 2 4.19 1.35 -12.93
CA ILE A 2 3.12 1.85 -12.04
C ILE A 2 1.95 2.44 -12.86
N GLU A 3 2.23 3.36 -13.78
CA GLU A 3 1.18 3.98 -14.61
C GLU A 3 0.46 2.98 -15.52
N GLN A 4 1.19 1.97 -16.03
CA GLN A 4 0.57 0.90 -16.82
C GLN A 4 -0.33 0.03 -15.94
N GLY A 5 0.12 -0.33 -14.74
CA GLY A 5 -0.69 -1.06 -13.75
C GLY A 5 -1.95 -0.29 -13.39
N ASN A 6 -1.80 1.00 -13.09
CA ASN A 6 -2.92 1.89 -12.82
C ASN A 6 -3.95 1.93 -13.97
N ARG A 7 -3.49 1.94 -15.22
CA ARG A 7 -4.37 1.89 -16.39
C ARG A 7 -5.11 0.56 -16.52
N VAL A 8 -4.40 -0.56 -16.30
CA VAL A 8 -4.99 -1.91 -16.31
C VAL A 8 -6.09 -2.02 -15.26
N LEU A 9 -5.79 -1.62 -14.02
CA LEU A 9 -6.74 -1.63 -12.92
C LEU A 9 -7.97 -0.75 -13.20
N GLY A 10 -7.77 0.41 -13.82
CA GLY A 10 -8.88 1.27 -14.23
C GLY A 10 -9.82 0.64 -15.25
N ILE A 11 -9.29 -0.14 -16.21
CA ILE A 11 -10.10 -0.90 -17.18
C ILE A 11 -10.89 -2.02 -16.49
N LEU A 12 -10.30 -2.63 -15.45
CA LEU A 12 -10.92 -3.69 -14.68
C LEU A 12 -11.91 -3.19 -13.61
N GLY A 13 -12.01 -1.86 -13.41
CA GLY A 13 -12.94 -1.25 -12.47
C GLY A 13 -12.40 -1.05 -11.06
N TYR A 14 -11.11 -1.32 -10.81
CA TYR A 14 -10.50 -1.09 -9.50
C TYR A 14 -10.21 0.39 -9.23
N THR A 15 -10.09 0.72 -7.94
CA THR A 15 -9.68 2.04 -7.45
C THR A 15 -8.30 2.46 -7.98
N GLU A 16 -7.93 3.70 -7.75
CA GLU A 16 -6.68 4.29 -8.23
C GLU A 16 -5.46 3.68 -7.50
N HIS A 17 -4.49 3.21 -8.28
CA HIS A 17 -3.17 2.69 -7.86
C HIS A 17 -2.06 3.35 -8.68
N SER A 18 -2.13 4.68 -8.77
CA SER A 18 -1.18 5.48 -9.53
C SER A 18 0.12 5.73 -8.76
N ARG A 19 0.98 6.53 -9.36
CA ARG A 19 2.17 7.05 -8.69
C ARG A 19 1.82 7.80 -7.39
N GLY A 20 0.64 8.45 -7.32
CA GLY A 20 0.21 9.15 -6.11
C GLY A 20 0.02 8.20 -4.92
N HIS A 21 -0.61 7.04 -5.15
CA HIS A 21 -0.69 5.97 -4.17
C HIS A 21 0.70 5.44 -3.78
N ALA A 22 1.52 5.07 -4.76
CA ALA A 22 2.85 4.52 -4.52
C ALA A 22 3.74 5.48 -3.68
N VAL A 23 3.72 6.78 -3.97
CA VAL A 23 4.43 7.79 -3.16
C VAL A 23 3.88 7.86 -1.75
N LYS A 24 2.54 7.91 -1.60
CA LYS A 24 1.90 7.98 -0.28
C LYS A 24 2.25 6.77 0.59
N VAL A 25 2.21 5.56 0.02
CA VAL A 25 2.59 4.32 0.71
C VAL A 25 4.06 4.35 1.11
N ALA A 26 4.95 4.76 0.21
CA ALA A 26 6.38 4.89 0.50
C ALA A 26 6.65 5.86 1.67
N GLU A 27 6.08 7.07 1.61
CA GLU A 27 6.22 8.07 2.67
C GLU A 27 5.68 7.55 4.00
N THR A 28 4.49 6.97 4.01
CA THR A 28 3.86 6.47 5.24
C THR A 28 4.63 5.31 5.85
N ALA A 29 5.13 4.35 5.03
CA ALA A 29 5.96 3.24 5.51
C ALA A 29 7.26 3.74 6.16
N GLY A 30 7.93 4.71 5.52
CA GLY A 30 9.10 5.37 6.06
C GLY A 30 8.81 6.09 7.38
N GLU A 31 7.75 6.90 7.44
CA GLU A 31 7.35 7.63 8.66
C GLU A 31 7.04 6.70 9.84
N ILE A 32 6.42 5.55 9.59
CA ILE A 32 6.15 4.55 10.63
C ILE A 32 7.46 4.09 11.27
N LEU A 33 8.44 3.67 10.46
CA LEU A 33 9.72 3.15 10.95
C LEU A 33 10.58 4.24 11.59
N GLU A 34 10.59 5.46 11.03
CA GLU A 34 11.29 6.61 11.61
C GLU A 34 10.77 6.92 13.02
N LYS A 35 9.44 7.01 13.18
CA LYS A 35 8.80 7.24 14.48
C LYS A 35 9.05 6.12 15.49
N LEU A 36 9.21 4.88 15.01
CA LEU A 36 9.58 3.73 15.84
C LEU A 36 11.07 3.67 16.18
N GLY A 37 11.90 4.58 15.64
CA GLY A 37 13.32 4.70 15.97
C GLY A 37 14.23 3.76 15.16
N TYR A 38 13.77 3.24 14.03
CA TYR A 38 14.62 2.49 13.11
C TYR A 38 15.66 3.40 12.46
N ASN A 39 16.78 2.83 12.04
CA ASN A 39 17.83 3.59 11.35
C ASN A 39 17.39 4.01 9.95
N GLU A 40 18.05 5.04 9.41
CA GLU A 40 17.75 5.63 8.10
C GLU A 40 17.75 4.60 6.97
N HIS A 41 18.69 3.65 6.99
CA HIS A 41 18.76 2.59 5.99
C HIS A 41 17.50 1.72 5.97
N THR A 42 17.01 1.27 7.13
CA THR A 42 15.77 0.48 7.22
C THR A 42 14.55 1.28 6.78
N VAL A 43 14.52 2.57 7.10
CA VAL A 43 13.48 3.50 6.63
C VAL A 43 13.47 3.59 5.10
N GLU A 44 14.65 3.74 4.48
CA GLU A 44 14.79 3.79 3.02
C GLU A 44 14.34 2.49 2.35
N LEU A 45 14.66 1.32 2.92
CA LEU A 45 14.18 0.04 2.39
C LEU A 45 12.64 -0.04 2.38
N ALA A 46 11.98 0.45 3.43
CA ALA A 46 10.52 0.50 3.49
C ALA A 46 9.93 1.48 2.46
N GLN A 47 10.57 2.62 2.24
CA GLN A 47 10.16 3.58 1.23
C GLN A 47 10.27 2.99 -0.18
N ILE A 48 11.38 2.30 -0.48
CA ILE A 48 11.58 1.64 -1.77
C ILE A 48 10.53 0.53 -1.97
N ALA A 49 10.30 -0.31 -0.96
CA ALA A 49 9.29 -1.35 -1.01
C ALA A 49 7.89 -0.75 -1.24
N GLY A 50 7.54 0.32 -0.50
CA GLY A 50 6.27 1.02 -0.66
C GLY A 50 6.07 1.62 -2.05
N TYR A 51 7.12 2.18 -2.65
CA TYR A 51 7.04 2.72 -4.00
C TYR A 51 6.86 1.65 -5.07
N MET A 52 7.41 0.45 -4.87
CA MET A 52 7.46 -0.63 -5.88
C MET A 52 6.38 -1.70 -5.70
N HIS A 53 5.63 -1.71 -4.58
CA HIS A 53 4.78 -2.83 -4.17
C HIS A 53 3.74 -3.24 -5.21
N ASP A 54 3.20 -2.29 -5.95
CA ASP A 54 2.07 -2.47 -6.88
C ASP A 54 2.45 -2.54 -8.36
N MET A 55 3.75 -2.57 -8.70
CA MET A 55 4.20 -2.61 -10.10
C MET A 55 3.65 -3.82 -10.87
N GLY A 56 3.43 -4.94 -10.19
CA GLY A 56 2.94 -6.19 -10.75
C GLY A 56 1.52 -6.11 -11.30
N ASN A 57 0.73 -5.10 -10.90
CA ASN A 57 -0.58 -4.84 -11.50
C ASN A 57 -0.51 -4.55 -13.02
N CYS A 58 0.67 -4.20 -13.55
CA CYS A 58 0.86 -4.09 -15.00
C CYS A 58 0.85 -5.43 -15.71
N VAL A 59 1.07 -6.53 -14.99
CA VAL A 59 1.02 -7.91 -15.48
C VAL A 59 -0.38 -8.48 -15.26
N ASN A 60 -0.83 -8.55 -14.00
CA ASN A 60 -2.15 -9.02 -13.61
C ASN A 60 -2.46 -8.55 -12.18
N ARG A 61 -3.75 -8.37 -11.84
CA ARG A 61 -4.19 -8.13 -10.45
C ARG A 61 -4.00 -9.38 -9.58
N VAL A 62 -4.30 -10.55 -10.12
CA VAL A 62 -4.04 -11.82 -9.43
C VAL A 62 -2.54 -12.02 -9.28
N ASP A 63 -2.09 -12.34 -8.06
CA ASP A 63 -0.67 -12.51 -7.71
C ASP A 63 0.21 -11.26 -7.99
N HIS A 64 -0.40 -10.06 -7.97
CA HIS A 64 0.34 -8.81 -8.22
C HIS A 64 1.50 -8.60 -7.25
N ALA A 65 1.36 -8.98 -5.98
CA ALA A 65 2.42 -8.88 -4.99
C ALA A 65 3.65 -9.72 -5.39
N HIS A 66 3.45 -10.96 -5.80
CA HIS A 66 4.55 -11.82 -6.27
C HIS A 66 5.15 -11.29 -7.57
N SER A 67 4.32 -10.83 -8.52
CA SER A 67 4.79 -10.21 -9.75
C SER A 67 5.60 -8.95 -9.47
N SER A 68 5.14 -8.08 -8.55
CA SER A 68 5.86 -6.88 -8.12
C SER A 68 7.22 -7.22 -7.50
N ALA A 69 7.26 -8.24 -6.63
CA ALA A 69 8.49 -8.69 -5.98
C ALA A 69 9.54 -9.16 -6.99
N LEU A 70 9.11 -9.94 -8.00
CA LEU A 70 10.02 -10.40 -9.08
C LEU A 70 10.50 -9.24 -9.96
N MET A 71 9.63 -8.29 -10.29
CA MET A 71 9.99 -7.09 -11.04
C MET A 71 10.96 -6.20 -10.24
N ALA A 72 10.71 -6.02 -8.94
CA ALA A 72 11.59 -5.29 -8.05
C ALA A 72 12.97 -5.95 -7.96
N PHE A 73 13.01 -7.28 -7.78
CA PHE A 73 14.26 -8.04 -7.80
C PHE A 73 15.10 -7.75 -9.04
N GLN A 74 14.48 -7.82 -10.23
CA GLN A 74 15.19 -7.58 -11.48
C GLN A 74 15.76 -6.15 -11.54
N LEU A 75 14.96 -5.14 -11.23
CA LEU A 75 15.38 -3.74 -11.27
C LEU A 75 16.48 -3.43 -10.25
N LEU A 76 16.32 -3.88 -9.01
CA LEU A 76 17.30 -3.66 -7.95
C LEU A 76 18.64 -4.35 -8.25
N ARG A 77 18.61 -5.53 -8.85
CA ARG A 77 19.81 -6.21 -9.36
C ARG A 77 20.52 -5.40 -10.46
N GLU A 78 19.78 -4.88 -11.42
CA GLU A 78 20.33 -4.03 -12.49
C GLU A 78 20.93 -2.74 -11.91
N TRP A 79 20.34 -2.18 -10.86
CA TRP A 79 20.83 -0.99 -10.17
C TRP A 79 21.94 -1.29 -9.15
N LYS A 80 22.34 -2.56 -9.02
CA LYS A 80 23.44 -3.03 -8.16
C LYS A 80 23.22 -2.76 -6.67
N PHE A 81 21.98 -2.90 -6.21
CA PHE A 81 21.70 -2.91 -4.78
C PHE A 81 22.40 -4.09 -4.09
N PRO A 82 22.77 -3.99 -2.80
CA PRO A 82 23.24 -5.12 -2.00
C PRO A 82 22.22 -6.25 -1.95
N ASP A 83 22.68 -7.49 -1.98
CA ASP A 83 21.80 -8.67 -1.99
C ASP A 83 20.89 -8.73 -0.75
N GLU A 84 21.38 -8.27 0.42
CA GLU A 84 20.60 -8.20 1.66
C GLU A 84 19.44 -7.21 1.56
N ASP A 85 19.67 -6.04 0.96
CA ASP A 85 18.65 -5.02 0.74
C ASP A 85 17.59 -5.50 -0.26
N ILE A 86 18.05 -6.14 -1.35
CA ILE A 86 17.15 -6.75 -2.32
C ILE A 86 16.25 -7.77 -1.66
N ALA A 87 16.82 -8.64 -0.82
CA ALA A 87 16.04 -9.66 -0.11
C ALA A 87 14.98 -9.07 0.81
N ALA A 88 15.32 -8.01 1.56
CA ALA A 88 14.38 -7.32 2.45
C ALA A 88 13.24 -6.66 1.67
N ILE A 89 13.56 -5.91 0.61
CA ILE A 89 12.56 -5.22 -0.22
C ILE A 89 11.63 -6.21 -0.91
N VAL A 90 12.20 -7.25 -1.54
CA VAL A 90 11.45 -8.27 -2.28
C VAL A 90 10.53 -9.06 -1.35
N SER A 91 11.03 -9.42 -0.15
CA SER A 91 10.23 -10.09 0.87
C SER A 91 9.05 -9.22 1.29
N ALA A 92 9.29 -7.95 1.61
CA ALA A 92 8.22 -7.03 2.01
C ALA A 92 7.16 -6.88 0.91
N ILE A 93 7.58 -6.68 -0.34
CA ILE A 93 6.67 -6.57 -1.48
C ILE A 93 5.86 -7.86 -1.66
N GLY A 94 6.49 -9.03 -1.59
CA GLY A 94 5.81 -10.31 -1.78
C GLY A 94 4.79 -10.65 -0.69
N GLN A 95 4.90 -10.01 0.48
CA GLN A 95 4.04 -10.26 1.64
C GLN A 95 2.96 -9.19 1.87
N HIS A 96 2.81 -8.20 0.98
CA HIS A 96 1.91 -7.08 1.26
C HIS A 96 0.42 -7.38 1.01
N ASP A 97 0.08 -8.32 0.13
CA ASP A 97 -1.31 -8.66 -0.20
C ASP A 97 -1.98 -9.39 0.98
N GLU A 98 -3.11 -8.87 1.45
CA GLU A 98 -3.85 -9.42 2.61
C GLU A 98 -4.33 -10.85 2.44
N GLN A 99 -4.53 -11.31 1.20
CA GLN A 99 -5.03 -12.66 0.94
C GLN A 99 -3.94 -13.73 1.08
N THR A 100 -2.68 -13.37 0.86
CA THR A 100 -1.59 -14.35 0.74
C THR A 100 -0.38 -14.04 1.62
N GLY A 101 -0.27 -12.81 2.12
CA GLY A 101 0.90 -12.32 2.82
C GLY A 101 0.75 -12.22 4.34
N THR A 102 1.88 -11.99 4.98
CA THR A 102 1.94 -11.68 6.42
C THR A 102 3.17 -10.84 6.72
N ALA A 103 3.13 -10.05 7.79
CA ALA A 103 4.28 -9.29 8.24
C ALA A 103 5.36 -10.25 8.78
N VAL A 104 6.53 -10.30 8.14
CA VAL A 104 7.66 -11.17 8.52
C VAL A 104 8.79 -10.39 9.18
N ASP A 105 8.83 -9.07 8.98
CA ASP A 105 9.80 -8.14 9.56
C ASP A 105 9.22 -6.72 9.69
N ALA A 106 10.02 -5.76 10.13
CA ALA A 106 9.59 -4.39 10.30
C ALA A 106 9.27 -3.68 8.97
N VAL A 107 10.00 -4.00 7.90
CA VAL A 107 9.80 -3.40 6.57
C VAL A 107 8.47 -3.86 5.97
N SER A 108 8.19 -5.17 6.01
CA SER A 108 6.92 -5.74 5.55
C SER A 108 5.73 -5.26 6.39
N ALA A 109 5.89 -5.15 7.72
CA ALA A 109 4.85 -4.63 8.59
C ALA A 109 4.51 -3.16 8.29
N ALA A 110 5.53 -2.33 8.09
CA ALA A 110 5.35 -0.92 7.74
C ALA A 110 4.67 -0.75 6.37
N LEU A 111 5.08 -1.55 5.38
CA LEU A 111 4.46 -1.55 4.05
C LEU A 111 2.98 -1.93 4.12
N ILE A 112 2.64 -3.04 4.78
CA ILE A 112 1.25 -3.51 4.91
C ILE A 112 0.38 -2.44 5.58
N LEU A 113 0.85 -1.85 6.69
CA LEU A 113 0.13 -0.77 7.37
C LEU A 113 -0.05 0.45 6.49
N ALA A 114 1.01 0.88 5.80
CA ALA A 114 0.98 2.06 4.93
C ALA A 114 -0.01 1.90 3.77
N ASP A 115 -0.02 0.75 3.12
CA ASP A 115 -0.94 0.44 2.02
C ASP A 115 -2.40 0.45 2.51
N LYS A 116 -2.71 -0.25 3.61
CA LYS A 116 -4.06 -0.33 4.18
C LYS A 116 -4.60 1.01 4.70
N THR A 117 -3.75 1.96 5.02
CA THR A 117 -4.15 3.28 5.52
C THR A 117 -4.41 4.31 4.43
N ASP A 118 -4.06 4.02 3.18
CA ASP A 118 -4.32 4.93 2.07
C ASP A 118 -5.77 4.82 1.54
N VAL A 119 -6.72 5.17 2.40
CA VAL A 119 -8.15 5.21 2.09
C VAL A 119 -8.56 6.65 1.80
N ARG A 120 -8.96 6.93 0.56
CA ARG A 120 -9.26 8.29 0.10
C ARG A 120 -10.35 8.32 -0.96
N ARG A 121 -11.27 9.27 -0.86
CA ARG A 121 -12.37 9.49 -1.82
C ARG A 121 -11.90 9.65 -3.27
N ASN A 122 -10.78 10.31 -3.49
CA ASN A 122 -10.25 10.57 -4.84
C ASN A 122 -9.58 9.36 -5.51
N ARG A 123 -9.49 8.22 -4.82
CA ARG A 123 -9.08 6.93 -5.43
C ARG A 123 -10.21 6.27 -6.22
N VAL A 124 -11.47 6.65 -5.95
CA VAL A 124 -12.62 6.10 -6.66
C VAL A 124 -12.69 6.70 -8.07
N ARG A 125 -12.74 5.82 -9.08
CA ARG A 125 -12.79 6.19 -10.50
C ARG A 125 -14.18 6.10 -11.09
N ASN A 126 -15.03 5.25 -10.49
CA ASN A 126 -16.38 5.05 -10.97
C ASN A 126 -17.19 6.36 -10.81
N PRO A 127 -17.74 6.93 -11.91
CA PRO A 127 -18.49 8.18 -11.81
C PRO A 127 -19.93 7.96 -11.34
N ILE A 128 -20.39 6.70 -11.30
CA ILE A 128 -21.78 6.33 -11.04
C ILE A 128 -21.85 5.65 -9.66
N LYS A 129 -22.35 6.37 -8.66
CA LYS A 129 -22.39 5.88 -7.27
C LYS A 129 -23.21 4.61 -7.08
N GLU A 130 -24.26 4.43 -7.88
CA GLU A 130 -25.13 3.27 -7.85
C GLU A 130 -24.40 1.96 -8.27
N ASN A 131 -23.28 2.10 -8.95
CA ASN A 131 -22.44 0.99 -9.39
C ASN A 131 -21.20 0.77 -8.53
N PHE A 132 -21.10 1.45 -7.38
CA PHE A 132 -19.97 1.29 -6.47
C PHE A 132 -19.95 -0.14 -5.92
N ASP A 133 -18.80 -0.80 -6.07
CA ASP A 133 -18.51 -2.00 -5.30
C ASP A 133 -18.16 -1.64 -3.84
N MET A 134 -17.79 -2.62 -3.03
CA MET A 134 -17.44 -2.40 -1.63
C MET A 134 -16.20 -1.50 -1.49
N HIS A 135 -15.18 -1.72 -2.29
CA HIS A 135 -13.95 -0.91 -2.27
C HIS A 135 -14.21 0.54 -2.70
N ASP A 136 -15.06 0.74 -3.70
CA ASP A 136 -15.49 2.08 -4.13
C ASP A 136 -16.22 2.78 -2.98
N ARG A 137 -17.19 2.11 -2.33
CA ARG A 137 -17.97 2.69 -1.22
C ARG A 137 -17.08 3.09 -0.05
N VAL A 138 -16.19 2.18 0.39
CA VAL A 138 -15.26 2.43 1.49
C VAL A 138 -14.36 3.62 1.20
N ASN A 139 -13.70 3.64 0.04
CA ASN A 139 -12.83 4.76 -0.33
C ASN A 139 -13.62 6.06 -0.50
N TYR A 140 -14.82 6.02 -1.09
CA TYR A 140 -15.63 7.22 -1.32
C TYR A 140 -16.22 7.79 -0.01
N ALA A 141 -16.52 6.93 0.96
CA ALA A 141 -17.00 7.33 2.28
C ALA A 141 -15.92 7.99 3.14
N ALA A 142 -14.64 7.69 2.88
CA ALA A 142 -13.54 8.25 3.65
C ALA A 142 -13.42 9.76 3.42
N VAL A 143 -13.69 10.54 4.48
CA VAL A 143 -13.59 12.01 4.51
C VAL A 143 -12.18 12.42 4.92
N ALA A 144 -11.63 11.74 5.93
CA ALA A 144 -10.27 11.93 6.44
C ALA A 144 -9.69 10.60 6.91
N SER A 145 -8.37 10.47 6.77
CA SER A 145 -7.61 9.33 7.30
C SER A 145 -6.30 9.84 7.88
N SER A 146 -5.98 9.45 9.10
CA SER A 146 -4.73 9.78 9.75
C SER A 146 -4.12 8.59 10.48
N LEU A 147 -2.79 8.46 10.41
CA LEU A 147 -2.03 7.44 11.12
C LEU A 147 -1.11 8.09 12.15
N GLN A 148 -1.20 7.64 13.39
CA GLN A 148 -0.38 8.12 14.50
C GLN A 148 0.40 6.96 15.14
N VAL A 149 1.70 7.14 15.35
CA VAL A 149 2.56 6.19 16.05
C VAL A 149 2.86 6.74 17.43
N ASN A 150 2.45 6.05 18.48
CA ASN A 150 2.75 6.38 19.88
C ASN A 150 3.68 5.33 20.47
N VAL A 151 4.97 5.62 20.51
CA VAL A 151 6.02 4.70 20.96
C VAL A 151 5.91 4.40 22.45
N GLU A 152 5.58 5.40 23.27
CA GLU A 152 5.46 5.24 24.73
C GLU A 152 4.33 4.29 25.11
N LYS A 153 3.19 4.42 24.44
CA LYS A 153 2.02 3.57 24.65
C LYS A 153 2.07 2.26 23.85
N LYS A 154 3.05 2.09 22.95
CA LYS A 154 3.17 0.95 22.02
C LYS A 154 1.91 0.76 21.19
N VAL A 155 1.36 1.85 20.65
CA VAL A 155 0.12 1.88 19.87
C VAL A 155 0.38 2.56 18.54
N ILE A 156 -0.12 1.94 17.47
CA ILE A 156 -0.31 2.59 16.18
C ILE A 156 -1.81 2.81 16.03
N LEU A 157 -2.23 4.06 15.91
CA LEU A 157 -3.63 4.47 15.83
C LEU A 157 -3.94 4.91 14.41
N LEU A 158 -4.89 4.24 13.78
CA LEU A 158 -5.50 4.67 12.52
C LEU A 158 -6.86 5.27 12.85
N GLU A 159 -7.04 6.54 12.48
CA GLU A 159 -8.32 7.25 12.58
C GLU A 159 -8.84 7.50 11.17
N ILE A 160 -10.04 7.00 10.89
CA ILE A 160 -10.73 7.23 9.62
C ILE A 160 -12.09 7.85 9.94
N GLU A 161 -12.36 9.00 9.34
CA GLU A 161 -13.66 9.63 9.37
C GLU A 161 -14.47 9.16 8.15
N LEU A 162 -15.60 8.50 8.40
CA LEU A 162 -16.46 7.94 7.36
C LEU A 162 -17.79 8.69 7.28
N ASP A 163 -18.27 8.86 6.07
CA ASP A 163 -19.64 9.28 5.75
C ASP A 163 -20.55 8.06 5.82
N GLU A 164 -21.28 7.91 6.94
CA GLU A 164 -22.14 6.74 7.21
C GLU A 164 -23.35 6.63 6.28
N GLU A 165 -23.70 7.69 5.54
CA GLU A 165 -24.74 7.61 4.50
C GLU A 165 -24.27 6.83 3.26
N ILE A 166 -22.95 6.65 3.11
CA ILE A 166 -22.34 5.99 1.95
C ILE A 166 -21.90 4.57 2.29
N CYS A 167 -21.27 4.38 3.45
CA CYS A 167 -20.68 3.12 3.87
C CYS A 167 -20.78 2.93 5.38
N SER A 168 -21.19 1.76 5.83
CA SER A 168 -21.18 1.45 7.26
C SER A 168 -19.76 1.16 7.74
N ILE A 169 -19.54 1.34 9.06
CA ILE A 169 -18.24 0.96 9.66
C ILE A 169 -17.91 -0.52 9.46
N LEU A 170 -18.93 -1.38 9.33
CA LEU A 170 -18.73 -2.83 9.13
C LEU A 170 -18.17 -3.13 7.74
N ASP A 171 -18.61 -2.40 6.71
CA ASP A 171 -18.13 -2.58 5.34
C ASP A 171 -16.63 -2.28 5.20
N TYR A 172 -16.07 -1.48 6.12
CA TYR A 172 -14.62 -1.19 6.14
C TYR A 172 -13.78 -2.39 6.58
N PHE A 173 -14.36 -3.31 7.38
CA PHE A 173 -13.65 -4.47 7.94
C PHE A 173 -13.93 -5.78 7.18
N GLU A 174 -14.73 -5.75 6.12
CA GLU A 174 -14.96 -6.88 5.20
C GLU A 174 -13.98 -6.89 4.02
#